data_53d0a5a5bf333ca54cd7f6ca906b7a7c
#
_entry.id   53d0a5a5bf333ca54cd7f6ca906b7a7c
#
_cell.length_a   1.000
_cell.length_b   1.000
_cell.length_c   1.000
_cell.angle_alpha   90.00
_cell.angle_beta   90.00
_cell.angle_gamma   90.00
#
_symmetry.space_group_name_H-M   'P 1'
#
loop_
_entity.id
_entity.type
_entity.pdbx_description
1 polymer ?
#
loop_
_entity_poly.entity_id
_entity_poly.type
_entity_poly.pdbx_seq_one_letter_code
_entity_poly.pdbx_strand_id
1 'polypeptide(L)'
;MHLGSLTISRFRSCDNVTVSLRPDLTVLVGENNGGKSNVVDAIRLLTLPLSGRRERYPEDEDVRRHATVSNFQIEGVFRELGDTLKGLLISAVPDPSKNEAVFGYRYESRSERAPRGKTTVWAGRFDTNEPEAGSTDLIRHVYLPPLRDAHQALGTGSGTRVMALLRHFLPKDQEQDFLAGVRRADARPDTLTTMNTEIGNALGMLTNGVRPQTAALDFGAETLLDVARDLRFRMADSGLLPEDIRASGLGYSNLLYMATVVVELAKAKDADLTIFLVEEPEAHLHPQLQVLVLEFLLDQARQSADRAIEAGKPEGRIQIVATTHSPNLTAWVSPMHLVVMRSRRRDQNGVAVSESISVPIAELGLKPKTLDKISRYLDVTRSALLFGNRAILVEGIAEALLLPVLAQRLVLAGDADGWLRFKGTVIVPIEGVDFRPYVEVLLRPHGGARIADRLIVITDADPTVLGNRKIDLENLAATHGAPQALTVLTNQHTLEHEIFDAGNEAFLKSVFLRLHRNSRRDWTARIEGVAVQDRPDAFLKLIEAKKTRKGDLAQAIASRVAAGDPFVVPPYLADAIRGAAQA
;
A
#
# COMPACT_ATOMS: atom_id res chain seq x y z
N MET A 1 -0.26 -13.75 21.11
CA MET A 1 1.07 -13.26 20.61
C MET A 1 0.91 -12.58 19.27
N HIS A 2 1.69 -11.50 18.97
CA HIS A 2 1.77 -10.85 17.64
C HIS A 2 3.16 -10.21 17.45
N LEU A 3 3.60 -9.99 16.21
CA LEU A 3 4.80 -9.23 15.90
C LEU A 3 4.50 -7.73 16.10
N GLY A 4 5.02 -7.16 17.20
CA GLY A 4 4.74 -5.77 17.60
C GLY A 4 5.64 -4.73 16.91
N SER A 5 6.91 -5.09 16.67
CA SER A 5 7.83 -4.23 15.92
C SER A 5 8.89 -5.03 15.19
N LEU A 6 9.35 -4.48 14.06
CA LEU A 6 10.40 -5.03 13.22
C LEU A 6 11.47 -3.98 13.00
N THR A 7 12.70 -4.26 13.45
CA THR A 7 13.86 -3.40 13.20
C THR A 7 14.70 -4.01 12.09
N ILE A 8 14.96 -3.22 11.06
CA ILE A 8 15.67 -3.64 9.85
C ILE A 8 16.92 -2.76 9.72
N SER A 9 18.09 -3.39 9.77
CA SER A 9 19.38 -2.70 9.71
C SER A 9 20.19 -3.16 8.50
N ARG A 10 20.62 -2.21 7.67
CA ARG A 10 21.47 -2.40 6.49
C ARG A 10 20.92 -3.38 5.44
N PHE A 11 19.58 -3.44 5.32
CA PHE A 11 18.89 -4.27 4.34
C PHE A 11 18.35 -3.42 3.20
N ARG A 12 18.89 -3.56 2.02
CA ARG A 12 18.54 -2.80 0.80
C ARG A 12 18.49 -1.28 1.05
N SER A 13 17.33 -0.63 0.96
CA SER A 13 17.17 0.81 1.26
C SER A 13 17.01 1.10 2.76
N CYS A 14 16.84 0.09 3.61
CA CYS A 14 16.69 0.26 5.05
C CYS A 14 18.09 0.31 5.72
N ASP A 15 18.47 1.47 6.25
CA ASP A 15 19.73 1.63 7.01
C ASP A 15 19.55 1.21 8.48
N ASN A 16 18.58 1.85 9.14
CA ASN A 16 18.10 1.47 10.47
C ASN A 16 16.64 1.93 10.60
N VAL A 17 15.71 1.04 10.29
CA VAL A 17 14.28 1.34 10.24
C VAL A 17 13.55 0.44 11.21
N THR A 18 12.77 1.04 12.11
CA THR A 18 11.82 0.30 12.96
C THR A 18 10.41 0.52 12.45
N VAL A 19 9.71 -0.56 12.21
CA VAL A 19 8.31 -0.57 11.75
C VAL A 19 7.45 -1.13 12.87
N SER A 20 6.52 -0.33 13.38
CA SER A 20 5.55 -0.77 14.38
C SER A 20 4.35 -1.42 13.71
N LEU A 21 3.96 -2.59 14.21
CA LEU A 21 2.92 -3.42 13.63
C LEU A 21 1.78 -3.62 14.64
N ARG A 22 0.56 -3.68 14.11
CA ARG A 22 -0.67 -3.90 14.89
C ARG A 22 -0.96 -5.39 15.04
N PRO A 23 -1.65 -5.81 16.10
CA PRO A 23 -1.96 -7.23 16.33
C PRO A 23 -2.93 -7.81 15.29
N ASP A 24 -3.77 -6.97 14.67
CA ASP A 24 -4.79 -7.35 13.70
C ASP A 24 -4.32 -7.08 12.26
N LEU A 25 -4.28 -5.83 11.86
CA LEU A 25 -3.94 -5.39 10.51
C LEU A 25 -2.95 -4.22 10.55
N THR A 26 -1.91 -4.28 9.75
CA THR A 26 -1.05 -3.14 9.42
C THR A 26 -1.03 -2.97 7.92
N VAL A 27 -1.28 -1.74 7.45
CA VAL A 27 -1.20 -1.40 6.02
C VAL A 27 -0.04 -0.45 5.79
N LEU A 28 0.96 -0.93 5.07
CA LEU A 28 2.12 -0.14 4.66
C LEU A 28 1.75 0.65 3.41
N VAL A 29 1.69 1.98 3.55
CA VAL A 29 1.34 2.90 2.47
C VAL A 29 2.53 3.78 2.11
N GLY A 30 2.49 4.43 0.95
CA GLY A 30 3.50 5.40 0.54
C GLY A 30 4.03 5.17 -0.87
N GLU A 31 5.02 5.98 -1.24
CA GLU A 31 5.59 6.05 -2.58
C GLU A 31 6.27 4.73 -3.03
N ASN A 32 6.46 4.62 -4.36
CA ASN A 32 7.31 3.57 -4.91
C ASN A 32 8.72 3.70 -4.33
N ASN A 33 9.37 2.56 -4.08
CA ASN A 33 10.71 2.51 -3.52
C ASN A 33 10.82 3.04 -2.06
N GLY A 34 9.70 3.31 -1.36
CA GLY A 34 9.66 3.68 0.05
C GLY A 34 10.09 2.59 1.03
N GLY A 35 10.27 1.34 0.56
CA GLY A 35 10.74 0.22 1.37
C GLY A 35 9.64 -0.73 1.85
N LYS A 36 8.40 -0.62 1.35
CA LYS A 36 7.28 -1.51 1.73
C LYS A 36 7.59 -2.99 1.52
N SER A 37 8.04 -3.38 0.32
CA SER A 37 8.44 -4.76 0.01
C SER A 37 9.67 -5.22 0.81
N ASN A 38 10.55 -4.29 1.23
CA ASN A 38 11.67 -4.63 2.09
C ASN A 38 11.20 -5.08 3.48
N VAL A 39 10.14 -4.46 4.01
CA VAL A 39 9.51 -4.89 5.28
C VAL A 39 8.92 -6.29 5.14
N VAL A 40 8.19 -6.54 4.05
CA VAL A 40 7.62 -7.87 3.77
C VAL A 40 8.70 -8.93 3.65
N ASP A 41 9.75 -8.68 2.85
CA ASP A 41 10.86 -9.62 2.70
C ASP A 41 11.65 -9.83 4.00
N ALA A 42 11.78 -8.80 4.84
CA ALA A 42 12.40 -8.92 6.16
C ALA A 42 11.59 -9.86 7.07
N ILE A 43 10.26 -9.77 7.08
CA ILE A 43 9.41 -10.70 7.85
C ILE A 43 9.57 -12.13 7.28
N ARG A 44 9.61 -12.31 5.96
CA ARG A 44 9.80 -13.61 5.30
C ARG A 44 11.16 -14.24 5.62
N LEU A 45 12.20 -13.44 5.81
CA LEU A 45 13.52 -13.92 6.22
C LEU A 45 13.54 -14.30 7.71
N LEU A 46 12.87 -13.52 8.56
CA LEU A 46 12.82 -13.74 10.01
C LEU A 46 11.99 -14.97 10.38
N THR A 47 10.91 -15.25 9.67
CA THR A 47 9.95 -16.30 9.98
C THR A 47 10.00 -17.46 8.96
N LEU A 48 9.27 -18.54 9.21
CA LEU A 48 9.17 -19.65 8.28
C LEU A 48 7.80 -19.66 7.58
N PRO A 49 7.72 -20.08 6.30
CA PRO A 49 6.44 -20.27 5.64
C PRO A 49 5.58 -21.33 6.36
N LEU A 50 4.28 -21.20 6.29
CA LEU A 50 3.34 -22.18 6.85
C LEU A 50 3.54 -23.59 6.25
N SER A 51 3.99 -23.66 4.99
CA SER A 51 4.37 -24.91 4.32
C SER A 51 5.62 -25.59 4.90
N GLY A 52 6.37 -24.90 5.77
CA GLY A 52 7.63 -25.38 6.37
C GLY A 52 8.85 -25.30 5.43
N ARG A 53 8.66 -25.03 4.14
CA ARG A 53 9.77 -24.93 3.18
C ARG A 53 10.07 -23.45 2.87
N ARG A 54 11.26 -22.99 3.26
CA ARG A 54 11.70 -21.61 2.99
C ARG A 54 11.72 -21.33 1.47
N GLU A 55 11.09 -20.23 1.07
CA GLU A 55 10.97 -19.79 -0.31
C GLU A 55 11.87 -18.58 -0.60
N ARG A 56 12.17 -17.77 0.43
CA ARG A 56 13.04 -16.60 0.34
C ARG A 56 14.35 -16.86 1.08
N TYR A 57 15.46 -16.72 0.37
CA TYR A 57 16.81 -16.83 0.89
C TYR A 57 17.51 -15.47 0.81
N PRO A 58 18.45 -15.14 1.71
CA PRO A 58 19.21 -13.92 1.64
C PRO A 58 20.22 -13.98 0.49
N GLU A 59 20.49 -12.83 -0.10
CA GLU A 59 21.45 -12.64 -1.20
C GLU A 59 22.38 -11.48 -0.86
N ASP A 60 23.56 -11.42 -1.51
CA ASP A 60 24.53 -10.34 -1.28
C ASP A 60 23.97 -8.97 -1.67
N GLU A 61 23.08 -8.94 -2.66
CA GLU A 61 22.37 -7.75 -3.12
C GLU A 61 21.36 -7.21 -2.09
N ASP A 62 20.98 -8.02 -1.12
CA ASP A 62 20.13 -7.59 0.01
C ASP A 62 20.89 -6.73 1.02
N VAL A 63 22.23 -6.82 1.05
CA VAL A 63 23.05 -5.95 1.89
C VAL A 63 23.04 -4.53 1.32
N ARG A 64 22.81 -3.56 2.20
CA ARG A 64 22.75 -2.15 1.81
C ARG A 64 24.03 -1.72 1.10
N ARG A 65 23.86 -1.12 -0.07
CA ARG A 65 24.98 -0.50 -0.81
C ARG A 65 25.58 0.62 0.03
N HIS A 66 26.91 0.74 0.01
CA HIS A 66 27.68 1.73 0.77
C HIS A 66 27.63 1.55 2.30
N ALA A 67 27.16 0.41 2.81
CA ALA A 67 27.33 0.07 4.22
C ALA A 67 28.82 -0.16 4.55
N THR A 68 29.23 0.22 5.76
CA THR A 68 30.60 0.02 6.23
C THR A 68 30.93 -1.44 6.51
N VAL A 69 29.92 -2.28 6.63
CA VAL A 69 30.00 -3.72 6.92
C VAL A 69 29.15 -4.51 5.93
N SER A 70 29.65 -5.68 5.54
CA SER A 70 29.01 -6.54 4.54
C SER A 70 27.98 -7.48 5.16
N ASN A 71 27.09 -6.94 5.98
CA ASN A 71 26.00 -7.70 6.60
C ASN A 71 24.74 -6.87 6.74
N PHE A 72 23.60 -7.56 6.92
CA PHE A 72 22.37 -6.95 7.40
C PHE A 72 21.80 -7.70 8.61
N GLN A 73 20.91 -7.04 9.35
CA GLN A 73 20.22 -7.61 10.50
C GLN A 73 18.74 -7.27 10.47
N ILE A 74 17.94 -8.21 10.92
CA ILE A 74 16.49 -8.07 11.11
C ILE A 74 16.17 -8.55 12.51
N GLU A 75 15.46 -7.75 13.29
CA GLU A 75 15.03 -8.08 14.64
C GLU A 75 13.53 -7.89 14.78
N GLY A 76 12.83 -8.89 15.25
CA GLY A 76 11.40 -8.86 15.51
C GLY A 76 11.12 -8.96 17.01
N VAL A 77 10.31 -8.03 17.53
CA VAL A 77 9.79 -8.07 18.91
C VAL A 77 8.36 -8.56 18.87
N PHE A 78 8.12 -9.72 19.43
CA PHE A 78 6.80 -10.33 19.56
C PHE A 78 6.22 -9.97 20.93
N ARG A 79 4.98 -9.54 20.95
CA ARG A 79 4.30 -9.01 22.15
C ARG A 79 3.08 -9.83 22.54
N GLU A 80 2.59 -9.60 23.76
CA GLU A 80 1.40 -10.26 24.33
C GLU A 80 1.56 -11.78 24.41
N LEU A 81 2.72 -12.24 24.88
CA LEU A 81 2.95 -13.65 25.14
C LEU A 81 2.22 -14.09 26.39
N GLY A 82 1.46 -15.18 26.28
CA GLY A 82 0.93 -15.91 27.45
C GLY A 82 2.04 -16.68 28.18
N ASP A 83 1.79 -17.11 29.41
CA ASP A 83 2.80 -17.78 30.23
C ASP A 83 3.31 -19.11 29.62
N THR A 84 2.45 -19.83 28.92
CA THR A 84 2.84 -21.06 28.19
C THR A 84 3.87 -20.73 27.11
N LEU A 85 3.62 -19.68 26.31
CA LEU A 85 4.54 -19.24 25.24
C LEU A 85 5.86 -18.70 25.81
N LYS A 86 5.83 -17.97 26.94
CA LYS A 86 7.07 -17.55 27.61
C LYS A 86 7.93 -18.74 28.01
N GLY A 87 7.31 -19.83 28.48
CA GLY A 87 8.03 -21.06 28.80
C GLY A 87 8.63 -21.76 27.58
N LEU A 88 7.88 -21.81 26.46
CA LEU A 88 8.33 -22.41 25.20
C LEU A 88 9.42 -21.57 24.49
N LEU A 89 9.45 -20.27 24.73
CA LEU A 89 10.34 -19.28 24.08
C LEU A 89 11.32 -18.67 25.10
N ILE A 90 11.77 -19.42 26.10
CA ILE A 90 12.50 -18.87 27.24
C ILE A 90 13.79 -18.15 26.86
N SER A 91 14.53 -18.64 25.87
CA SER A 91 15.74 -17.97 25.34
C SER A 91 15.43 -16.66 24.61
N ALA A 92 14.22 -16.56 24.05
CA ALA A 92 13.78 -15.38 23.32
C ALA A 92 13.19 -14.30 24.24
N VAL A 93 12.89 -14.59 25.51
CA VAL A 93 12.32 -13.65 26.49
C VAL A 93 13.43 -12.87 27.19
N PRO A 94 13.71 -11.60 26.78
CA PRO A 94 14.83 -10.84 27.34
C PRO A 94 14.55 -10.32 28.75
N ASP A 95 13.28 -10.23 29.15
CA ASP A 95 12.81 -9.76 30.44
C ASP A 95 11.52 -10.52 30.83
N PRO A 96 11.59 -11.45 31.81
CA PRO A 96 10.42 -12.24 32.22
C PRO A 96 9.23 -11.40 32.74
N SER A 97 9.48 -10.17 33.20
CA SER A 97 8.41 -9.25 33.66
C SER A 97 7.61 -8.66 32.49
N LYS A 98 8.13 -8.73 31.28
CA LYS A 98 7.47 -8.29 30.04
C LYS A 98 6.92 -9.49 29.28
N ASN A 99 5.78 -9.28 28.65
CA ASN A 99 5.17 -10.28 27.79
C ASN A 99 5.72 -10.17 26.35
N GLU A 100 7.06 -10.18 26.22
CA GLU A 100 7.76 -9.96 24.95
C GLU A 100 8.81 -11.03 24.69
N ALA A 101 8.95 -11.44 23.42
CA ALA A 101 10.05 -12.28 22.92
C ALA A 101 10.74 -11.57 21.76
N VAL A 102 12.04 -11.78 21.62
CA VAL A 102 12.85 -11.19 20.57
C VAL A 102 13.50 -12.29 19.75
N PHE A 103 13.34 -12.22 18.42
CA PHE A 103 14.07 -13.05 17.48
C PHE A 103 14.82 -12.17 16.50
N GLY A 104 16.02 -12.61 16.18
CA GLY A 104 16.84 -11.90 15.22
C GLY A 104 17.40 -12.80 14.11
N TYR A 105 17.70 -12.17 12.98
CA TYR A 105 18.22 -12.79 11.78
C TYR A 105 19.34 -11.91 11.21
N ARG A 106 20.52 -12.50 10.99
CA ARG A 106 21.66 -11.83 10.37
C ARG A 106 22.11 -12.61 9.14
N TYR A 107 22.48 -11.89 8.11
CA TYR A 107 23.19 -12.42 6.96
C TYR A 107 24.52 -11.67 6.79
N GLU A 108 25.58 -12.41 6.64
CA GLU A 108 26.92 -11.93 6.28
C GLU A 108 27.21 -12.33 4.84
N SER A 109 27.56 -11.35 4.01
CA SER A 109 27.87 -11.58 2.59
C SER A 109 29.04 -12.54 2.38
N ARG A 110 29.11 -13.08 1.19
CA ARG A 110 30.21 -13.93 0.74
C ARG A 110 31.57 -13.28 0.97
N SER A 111 32.52 -14.11 1.36
CA SER A 111 33.90 -13.72 1.52
C SER A 111 34.80 -14.87 1.06
N GLU A 112 36.11 -14.64 0.93
CA GLU A 112 37.07 -15.72 0.62
C GLU A 112 36.95 -16.90 1.62
N ARG A 113 36.59 -16.62 2.89
CA ARG A 113 36.45 -17.63 3.95
C ARG A 113 35.06 -18.25 4.00
N ALA A 114 34.04 -17.59 3.43
CA ALA A 114 32.63 -18.02 3.42
C ALA A 114 31.99 -17.83 2.04
N PRO A 115 32.24 -18.73 1.06
CA PRO A 115 31.85 -18.56 -0.34
C PRO A 115 30.33 -18.61 -0.58
N ARG A 116 29.52 -19.02 0.41
CA ARG A 116 28.06 -19.06 0.31
C ARG A 116 27.34 -18.01 1.17
N GLY A 117 28.09 -17.13 1.84
CA GLY A 117 27.56 -16.27 2.88
C GLY A 117 27.19 -17.06 4.15
N LYS A 118 26.91 -16.37 5.25
CA LYS A 118 26.54 -16.97 6.52
C LYS A 118 25.27 -16.38 7.06
N THR A 119 24.35 -17.24 7.45
CA THR A 119 23.11 -16.86 8.14
C THR A 119 23.20 -17.24 9.60
N THR A 120 22.81 -16.33 10.50
CA THR A 120 22.71 -16.56 11.94
C THR A 120 21.32 -16.16 12.41
N VAL A 121 20.67 -17.01 13.19
CA VAL A 121 19.41 -16.74 13.88
C VAL A 121 19.67 -16.74 15.37
N TRP A 122 19.14 -15.77 16.10
CA TRP A 122 19.31 -15.70 17.55
C TRP A 122 17.98 -15.41 18.25
N ALA A 123 17.96 -15.66 19.56
CA ALA A 123 16.83 -15.41 20.44
C ALA A 123 17.26 -14.53 21.62
N GLY A 124 16.39 -13.60 22.04
CA GLY A 124 16.66 -12.69 23.14
C GLY A 124 17.61 -11.54 22.80
N ARG A 125 18.33 -11.03 23.80
CA ARG A 125 19.18 -9.83 23.69
C ARG A 125 20.50 -10.05 22.96
N PHE A 126 21.03 -11.26 22.99
CA PHE A 126 22.38 -11.55 22.52
C PHE A 126 22.33 -12.39 21.25
N ASP A 127 23.03 -11.94 20.26
CA ASP A 127 23.14 -12.60 18.95
C ASP A 127 23.94 -13.92 18.95
N THR A 128 24.42 -14.32 20.12
CA THR A 128 25.07 -15.61 20.39
C THR A 128 24.09 -16.67 20.95
N ASN A 129 22.89 -16.27 21.37
CA ASN A 129 21.92 -17.20 21.90
C ASN A 129 21.15 -17.87 20.75
N GLU A 130 21.24 -19.18 20.65
CA GLU A 130 20.45 -19.94 19.69
C GLU A 130 19.01 -20.09 20.18
N PRO A 131 17.98 -20.02 19.28
CA PRO A 131 16.61 -20.35 19.64
C PRO A 131 16.47 -21.81 20.04
N GLU A 132 15.56 -22.11 20.95
CA GLU A 132 15.20 -23.51 21.27
C GLU A 132 14.74 -24.26 20.01
N ALA A 133 15.05 -25.56 19.96
CA ALA A 133 14.59 -26.39 18.85
C ALA A 133 13.05 -26.36 18.73
N GLY A 134 12.56 -26.01 17.55
CA GLY A 134 11.12 -25.89 17.29
C GLY A 134 10.50 -24.54 17.66
N SER A 135 11.18 -23.64 18.38
CA SER A 135 10.62 -22.32 18.75
C SER A 135 10.27 -21.45 17.54
N THR A 136 11.07 -21.51 16.47
CA THR A 136 10.78 -20.82 15.22
C THR A 136 9.59 -21.41 14.47
N ASP A 137 9.18 -22.63 14.81
CA ASP A 137 8.03 -23.29 14.19
C ASP A 137 6.69 -22.75 14.71
N LEU A 138 6.68 -22.09 15.87
CA LEU A 138 5.51 -21.45 16.46
C LEU A 138 5.08 -20.20 15.70
N ILE A 139 5.99 -19.61 14.92
CA ILE A 139 5.79 -18.36 14.19
C ILE A 139 5.93 -18.62 12.69
N ARG A 140 4.84 -18.54 11.98
CA ARG A 140 4.76 -18.83 10.55
C ARG A 140 4.31 -17.61 9.75
N HIS A 141 4.59 -17.62 8.46
CA HIS A 141 3.98 -16.67 7.54
C HIS A 141 3.32 -17.37 6.35
N VAL A 142 2.34 -16.69 5.78
CA VAL A 142 1.78 -16.97 4.46
C VAL A 142 2.02 -15.74 3.60
N TYR A 143 2.61 -15.90 2.44
CA TYR A 143 2.94 -14.80 1.55
C TYR A 143 2.07 -14.81 0.29
N LEU A 144 1.41 -13.69 0.05
CA LEU A 144 0.66 -13.39 -1.15
C LEU A 144 1.42 -12.31 -1.94
N PRO A 145 2.11 -12.68 -3.05
CA PRO A 145 2.84 -11.73 -3.88
C PRO A 145 1.89 -10.79 -4.63
N PRO A 146 2.40 -9.67 -5.17
CA PRO A 146 1.64 -8.84 -6.09
C PRO A 146 1.20 -9.68 -7.29
N LEU A 147 -0.11 -9.83 -7.49
CA LEU A 147 -0.67 -10.73 -8.48
C LEU A 147 -0.63 -10.10 -9.88
N ARG A 148 0.51 -10.19 -10.53
CA ARG A 148 0.67 -9.76 -11.94
C ARG A 148 0.17 -10.82 -12.92
N ASP A 149 0.22 -12.10 -12.53
CA ASP A 149 -0.20 -13.24 -13.35
C ASP A 149 -0.83 -14.36 -12.51
N ALA A 150 -2.07 -14.13 -12.06
CA ALA A 150 -2.85 -15.15 -11.36
C ALA A 150 -3.12 -16.38 -12.23
N HIS A 151 -3.19 -16.24 -13.55
CA HIS A 151 -3.36 -17.37 -14.46
C HIS A 151 -2.19 -18.36 -14.38
N GLN A 152 -0.96 -17.85 -14.30
CA GLN A 152 0.22 -18.69 -14.13
C GLN A 152 0.22 -19.37 -12.76
N ALA A 153 -0.09 -18.64 -11.69
CA ALA A 153 -0.13 -19.17 -10.33
C ALA A 153 -1.24 -20.21 -10.13
N LEU A 154 -2.41 -20.02 -10.76
CA LEU A 154 -3.53 -20.96 -10.79
C LEU A 154 -3.36 -22.06 -11.84
N GLY A 155 -2.31 -21.98 -12.66
CA GLY A 155 -1.98 -22.96 -13.69
C GLY A 155 -1.66 -24.33 -13.10
N THR A 156 -1.06 -25.19 -13.91
CA THR A 156 -0.80 -26.59 -13.57
C THR A 156 0.69 -26.85 -13.34
N GLY A 157 1.02 -27.75 -12.42
CA GLY A 157 2.40 -28.16 -12.17
C GLY A 157 2.81 -28.19 -10.68
N SER A 158 4.09 -28.41 -10.41
CA SER A 158 4.61 -28.67 -9.07
C SER A 158 4.65 -27.48 -8.12
N GLY A 159 4.72 -26.26 -8.65
CA GLY A 159 4.78 -25.02 -7.88
C GLY A 159 3.46 -24.25 -7.82
N THR A 160 2.35 -24.87 -8.21
CA THR A 160 1.06 -24.20 -8.36
C THR A 160 0.18 -24.27 -7.12
N ARG A 161 -0.85 -23.43 -7.10
CA ARG A 161 -1.86 -23.42 -6.03
C ARG A 161 -2.63 -24.74 -5.95
N VAL A 162 -2.86 -25.43 -7.07
CA VAL A 162 -3.49 -26.76 -7.10
C VAL A 162 -2.70 -27.75 -6.26
N MET A 163 -1.38 -27.81 -6.45
CA MET A 163 -0.52 -28.70 -5.65
C MET A 163 -0.51 -28.31 -4.17
N ALA A 164 -0.48 -27.00 -3.86
CA ALA A 164 -0.54 -26.53 -2.48
C ALA A 164 -1.85 -26.95 -1.80
N LEU A 165 -2.99 -26.81 -2.49
CA LEU A 165 -4.29 -27.24 -1.98
C LEU A 165 -4.37 -28.76 -1.84
N LEU A 166 -3.88 -29.54 -2.81
CA LEU A 166 -3.85 -31.00 -2.68
C LEU A 166 -3.08 -31.41 -1.41
N ARG A 167 -1.91 -30.85 -1.18
CA ARG A 167 -1.13 -31.11 0.05
C ARG A 167 -1.81 -30.60 1.31
N HIS A 168 -2.64 -29.57 1.20
CA HIS A 168 -3.41 -29.04 2.29
C HIS A 168 -4.53 -30.00 2.73
N PHE A 169 -5.30 -30.50 1.77
CA PHE A 169 -6.46 -31.35 2.04
C PHE A 169 -6.14 -32.83 2.17
N LEU A 170 -4.99 -33.29 1.64
CA LEU A 170 -4.63 -34.68 1.56
C LEU A 170 -3.49 -35.00 2.55
N PRO A 171 -3.78 -35.65 3.70
CA PRO A 171 -2.77 -36.17 4.61
C PRO A 171 -1.86 -37.17 3.90
N LYS A 172 -0.59 -37.25 4.30
CA LYS A 172 0.42 -38.11 3.66
C LYS A 172 0.04 -39.59 3.68
N ASP A 173 -0.61 -40.04 4.74
CA ASP A 173 -1.09 -41.42 4.95
C ASP A 173 -2.25 -41.77 4.00
N GLN A 174 -2.98 -40.78 3.48
CA GLN A 174 -4.10 -40.99 2.55
C GLN A 174 -3.74 -40.77 1.07
N GLU A 175 -2.50 -40.38 0.78
CA GLU A 175 -2.06 -40.08 -0.59
C GLU A 175 -2.21 -41.29 -1.53
N GLN A 176 -1.84 -42.49 -1.05
CA GLN A 176 -1.94 -43.71 -1.85
C GLN A 176 -3.39 -44.09 -2.15
N ASP A 177 -4.29 -43.95 -1.18
CA ASP A 177 -5.71 -44.24 -1.35
C ASP A 177 -6.37 -43.25 -2.28
N PHE A 178 -6.00 -41.97 -2.20
CA PHE A 178 -6.46 -40.93 -3.11
C PHE A 178 -6.01 -41.23 -4.56
N LEU A 179 -4.73 -41.53 -4.77
CA LEU A 179 -4.19 -41.88 -6.10
C LEU A 179 -4.85 -43.15 -6.64
N ALA A 180 -5.09 -44.14 -5.78
CA ALA A 180 -5.84 -45.36 -6.18
C ALA A 180 -7.29 -45.03 -6.55
N GLY A 181 -7.94 -44.09 -5.87
CA GLY A 181 -9.26 -43.59 -6.20
C GLY A 181 -9.30 -42.85 -7.54
N VAL A 182 -8.32 -41.99 -7.82
CA VAL A 182 -8.19 -41.29 -9.11
C VAL A 182 -7.97 -42.29 -10.26
N ARG A 183 -7.17 -43.32 -10.04
CA ARG A 183 -6.94 -44.41 -11.02
C ARG A 183 -8.18 -45.27 -11.27
N ARG A 184 -9.02 -45.44 -10.24
CA ARG A 184 -10.25 -46.25 -10.28
C ARG A 184 -11.47 -45.48 -10.79
N ALA A 185 -11.34 -44.19 -11.12
CA ALA A 185 -12.45 -43.40 -11.69
C ALA A 185 -12.98 -44.10 -12.96
N ASP A 186 -14.07 -44.78 -12.79
CA ASP A 186 -14.60 -45.96 -13.53
C ASP A 186 -15.21 -45.67 -14.90
N ALA A 187 -14.73 -44.71 -15.61
CA ALA A 187 -15.10 -44.57 -17.00
C ALA A 187 -13.84 -44.58 -17.85
N ARG A 188 -13.24 -45.76 -18.03
CA ARG A 188 -12.42 -45.94 -19.24
C ARG A 188 -13.35 -45.68 -20.43
N PRO A 189 -13.14 -44.60 -21.18
CA PRO A 189 -13.96 -44.37 -22.37
C PRO A 189 -13.92 -45.63 -23.24
N ASP A 190 -15.05 -46.08 -23.80
CA ASP A 190 -15.13 -47.22 -24.71
C ASP A 190 -14.06 -47.16 -25.80
N THR A 191 -13.70 -45.96 -26.22
CA THR A 191 -12.62 -45.66 -27.15
C THR A 191 -11.26 -46.19 -26.66
N LEU A 192 -10.89 -46.03 -25.38
CA LEU A 192 -9.62 -46.52 -24.82
C LEU A 192 -9.60 -48.05 -24.77
N THR A 193 -10.73 -48.64 -24.42
CA THR A 193 -10.90 -50.09 -24.41
C THR A 193 -10.79 -50.67 -25.84
N THR A 194 -11.41 -50.01 -26.81
CA THR A 194 -11.31 -50.37 -28.23
C THR A 194 -9.87 -50.23 -28.74
N MET A 195 -9.21 -49.10 -28.46
CA MET A 195 -7.80 -48.88 -28.82
C MET A 195 -6.87 -49.94 -28.23
N ASN A 196 -7.01 -50.26 -26.94
CA ASN A 196 -6.21 -51.30 -26.29
C ASN A 196 -6.43 -52.67 -26.95
N THR A 197 -7.67 -53.00 -27.31
CA THR A 197 -8.00 -54.24 -27.98
C THR A 197 -7.38 -54.32 -29.38
N GLU A 198 -7.51 -53.25 -30.18
CA GLU A 198 -6.94 -53.20 -31.53
C GLU A 198 -5.40 -53.24 -31.49
N ILE A 199 -4.76 -52.48 -30.59
CA ILE A 199 -3.29 -52.50 -30.40
C ILE A 199 -2.85 -53.89 -29.96
N GLY A 200 -3.55 -54.49 -28.99
CA GLY A 200 -3.26 -55.84 -28.51
C GLY A 200 -3.37 -56.89 -29.58
N ASN A 201 -4.41 -56.83 -30.42
CA ASN A 201 -4.59 -57.71 -31.56
C ASN A 201 -3.48 -57.58 -32.61
N ALA A 202 -3.14 -56.33 -32.97
CA ALA A 202 -2.06 -56.05 -33.90
C ALA A 202 -0.69 -56.54 -33.37
N LEU A 203 -0.41 -56.29 -32.09
CA LEU A 203 0.81 -56.75 -31.43
C LEU A 203 0.87 -58.28 -31.35
N GLY A 204 -0.26 -58.92 -31.07
CA GLY A 204 -0.38 -60.38 -31.09
C GLY A 204 -0.04 -61.00 -32.46
N MET A 205 -0.52 -60.39 -33.55
CA MET A 205 -0.17 -60.85 -34.91
C MET A 205 1.35 -60.80 -35.17
N LEU A 206 2.05 -59.85 -34.58
CA LEU A 206 3.48 -59.65 -34.78
C LEU A 206 4.36 -60.49 -33.82
N THR A 207 3.86 -60.85 -32.65
CA THR A 207 4.69 -61.43 -31.58
C THR A 207 4.34 -62.83 -31.16
N ASN A 208 3.14 -63.33 -31.45
CA ASN A 208 2.67 -64.66 -31.03
C ASN A 208 3.52 -65.83 -31.56
N GLY A 209 4.24 -65.66 -32.65
CA GLY A 209 5.12 -66.71 -33.23
C GLY A 209 6.50 -66.81 -32.54
N VAL A 210 6.92 -65.81 -31.75
CA VAL A 210 8.24 -65.76 -31.11
C VAL A 210 8.14 -65.62 -29.60
N ARG A 211 7.59 -64.49 -29.13
CA ARG A 211 7.38 -64.20 -27.71
C ARG A 211 6.15 -63.30 -27.57
N PRO A 212 5.03 -63.85 -27.09
CA PRO A 212 3.80 -63.10 -26.94
C PRO A 212 4.01 -61.85 -26.07
N GLN A 213 3.52 -60.70 -26.56
CA GLN A 213 3.57 -59.39 -25.84
C GLN A 213 2.14 -58.89 -25.63
N THR A 214 1.94 -58.17 -24.54
CA THR A 214 0.70 -57.41 -24.27
C THR A 214 1.04 -55.95 -24.20
N ALA A 215 0.20 -55.07 -24.72
CA ALA A 215 0.29 -53.63 -24.62
C ALA A 215 -0.99 -53.08 -24.01
N ALA A 216 -0.88 -52.06 -23.17
CA ALA A 216 -2.01 -51.33 -22.64
C ALA A 216 -1.71 -49.84 -22.72
N LEU A 217 -2.68 -49.06 -23.17
CA LEU A 217 -2.72 -47.61 -23.09
C LEU A 217 -3.58 -47.25 -21.88
N ASP A 218 -2.98 -46.54 -20.93
CA ASP A 218 -3.66 -46.19 -19.69
C ASP A 218 -3.32 -44.75 -19.30
N PHE A 219 -4.09 -44.15 -18.36
CA PHE A 219 -3.79 -42.82 -17.84
C PHE A 219 -2.58 -42.87 -16.92
N GLY A 220 -1.60 -42.00 -17.15
CA GLY A 220 -0.32 -42.00 -16.45
C GLY A 220 -0.29 -41.20 -15.13
N ALA A 221 -1.40 -41.10 -14.39
CA ALA A 221 -1.41 -40.40 -13.10
C ALA A 221 -0.78 -41.29 -12.00
N GLU A 222 0.55 -41.36 -11.98
CA GLU A 222 1.29 -42.18 -11.01
C GLU A 222 1.59 -41.44 -9.72
N THR A 223 1.64 -40.10 -9.78
CA THR A 223 2.01 -39.23 -8.65
C THR A 223 0.98 -38.14 -8.42
N LEU A 224 1.00 -37.56 -7.20
CA LEU A 224 0.18 -36.40 -6.86
C LEU A 224 0.48 -35.20 -7.79
N LEU A 225 1.71 -35.11 -8.31
CA LEU A 225 2.09 -34.09 -9.31
C LEU A 225 1.37 -34.27 -10.65
N ASP A 226 1.16 -35.50 -11.08
CA ASP A 226 0.46 -35.79 -12.34
C ASP A 226 -1.02 -35.40 -12.20
N VAL A 227 -1.64 -35.74 -11.05
CA VAL A 227 -3.00 -35.27 -10.74
C VAL A 227 -3.07 -33.74 -10.72
N ALA A 228 -2.09 -33.06 -10.10
CA ALA A 228 -2.06 -31.60 -10.05
C ALA A 228 -1.88 -30.95 -11.43
N ARG A 229 -1.26 -31.64 -12.38
CA ARG A 229 -1.13 -31.17 -13.77
C ARG A 229 -2.44 -31.27 -14.56
N ASP A 230 -3.29 -32.21 -14.21
CA ASP A 230 -4.56 -32.43 -14.90
C ASP A 230 -5.71 -31.62 -14.34
N LEU A 231 -5.64 -31.25 -13.06
CA LEU A 231 -6.64 -30.40 -12.42
C LEU A 231 -6.61 -28.96 -12.98
N ARG A 232 -7.79 -28.41 -13.21
CA ARG A 232 -7.99 -27.04 -13.69
C ARG A 232 -8.98 -26.31 -12.83
N PHE A 233 -8.65 -25.06 -12.51
CA PHE A 233 -9.65 -24.15 -11.95
C PHE A 233 -10.63 -23.71 -13.03
N ARG A 234 -11.91 -23.75 -12.69
CA ARG A 234 -13.00 -23.24 -13.53
C ARG A 234 -13.80 -22.24 -12.72
N MET A 235 -14.26 -21.17 -13.35
CA MET A 235 -15.05 -20.14 -12.72
C MET A 235 -16.12 -19.60 -13.65
N ALA A 236 -17.24 -19.16 -13.09
CA ALA A 236 -18.30 -18.45 -13.78
C ALA A 236 -19.04 -17.53 -12.80
N ASP A 237 -19.81 -16.60 -13.33
CA ASP A 237 -20.79 -15.89 -12.53
C ASP A 237 -21.88 -16.86 -12.05
N SER A 238 -22.52 -16.53 -10.92
CA SER A 238 -23.57 -17.37 -10.34
C SER A 238 -24.68 -17.65 -11.36
N GLY A 239 -24.96 -18.93 -11.59
CA GLY A 239 -25.97 -19.39 -12.54
C GLY A 239 -25.46 -19.68 -13.96
N LEU A 240 -24.17 -19.44 -14.25
CA LEU A 240 -23.55 -19.81 -15.53
C LEU A 240 -22.70 -21.07 -15.37
N LEU A 241 -22.39 -21.71 -16.51
CA LEU A 241 -21.50 -22.88 -16.53
C LEU A 241 -20.04 -22.42 -16.32
N PRO A 242 -19.29 -23.06 -15.40
CA PRO A 242 -17.90 -22.71 -15.17
C PRO A 242 -17.01 -23.01 -16.37
N GLU A 243 -16.26 -21.98 -16.81
CA GLU A 243 -15.26 -22.06 -17.86
C GLU A 243 -13.83 -22.08 -17.27
N ASP A 244 -12.83 -22.45 -18.08
CA ASP A 244 -11.42 -22.43 -17.67
C ASP A 244 -11.04 -21.02 -17.21
N ILE A 245 -10.35 -20.92 -16.07
CA ILE A 245 -9.96 -19.63 -15.47
C ILE A 245 -9.18 -18.72 -16.44
N ARG A 246 -8.50 -19.30 -17.42
CA ARG A 246 -7.78 -18.55 -18.47
C ARG A 246 -8.68 -17.74 -19.39
N ALA A 247 -9.97 -18.07 -19.45
CA ALA A 247 -10.98 -17.28 -20.15
C ALA A 247 -11.54 -16.12 -19.31
N SER A 248 -11.28 -16.12 -17.98
CA SER A 248 -11.75 -15.10 -17.05
C SER A 248 -10.84 -13.88 -17.04
N GLY A 249 -11.37 -12.71 -16.69
CA GLY A 249 -10.57 -11.51 -16.48
C GLY A 249 -9.60 -11.63 -15.30
N LEU A 250 -8.44 -10.95 -15.38
CA LEU A 250 -7.37 -11.01 -14.36
C LEU A 250 -7.87 -10.68 -12.95
N GLY A 251 -8.83 -9.76 -12.80
CA GLY A 251 -9.40 -9.41 -11.48
C GLY A 251 -10.07 -10.60 -10.79
N TYR A 252 -10.89 -11.35 -11.51
CA TYR A 252 -11.56 -12.54 -10.96
C TYR A 252 -10.57 -13.68 -10.70
N SER A 253 -9.58 -13.84 -11.55
CA SER A 253 -8.50 -14.82 -11.32
C SER A 253 -7.70 -14.50 -10.07
N ASN A 254 -7.44 -13.20 -9.79
CA ASN A 254 -6.80 -12.75 -8.55
C ASN A 254 -7.66 -13.04 -7.32
N LEU A 255 -8.98 -12.83 -7.39
CA LEU A 255 -9.89 -13.19 -6.29
C LEU A 255 -9.89 -14.69 -6.02
N LEU A 256 -9.93 -15.52 -7.06
CA LEU A 256 -9.85 -16.97 -6.89
C LEU A 256 -8.51 -17.39 -6.29
N TYR A 257 -7.40 -16.80 -6.74
CA TYR A 257 -6.09 -17.05 -6.14
C TYR A 257 -6.08 -16.69 -4.65
N MET A 258 -6.56 -15.48 -4.28
CA MET A 258 -6.67 -15.08 -2.88
C MET A 258 -7.55 -16.06 -2.07
N ALA A 259 -8.69 -16.47 -2.61
CA ALA A 259 -9.55 -17.46 -1.97
C ALA A 259 -8.80 -18.77 -1.70
N THR A 260 -7.96 -19.24 -2.63
CA THR A 260 -7.14 -20.45 -2.41
C THR A 260 -6.10 -20.26 -1.31
N VAL A 261 -5.52 -19.06 -1.17
CA VAL A 261 -4.58 -18.75 -0.09
C VAL A 261 -5.29 -18.69 1.25
N VAL A 262 -6.49 -18.11 1.28
CA VAL A 262 -7.32 -18.05 2.49
C VAL A 262 -7.70 -19.45 3.01
N VAL A 263 -7.97 -20.38 2.11
CA VAL A 263 -8.22 -21.79 2.50
C VAL A 263 -7.01 -22.36 3.25
N GLU A 264 -5.79 -22.02 2.87
CA GLU A 264 -4.58 -22.44 3.60
C GLU A 264 -4.47 -21.81 4.99
N LEU A 265 -5.05 -20.61 5.20
CA LEU A 265 -5.11 -20.00 6.54
C LEU A 265 -5.93 -20.84 7.55
N ALA A 266 -6.75 -21.79 7.08
CA ALA A 266 -7.38 -22.75 7.99
C ALA A 266 -6.35 -23.58 8.80
N LYS A 267 -5.13 -23.78 8.26
CA LYS A 267 -3.98 -24.36 8.98
C LYS A 267 -3.24 -23.37 9.88
N ALA A 268 -3.57 -22.08 9.86
CA ALA A 268 -2.99 -21.14 10.82
C ALA A 268 -3.23 -21.55 12.28
N LYS A 269 -4.20 -22.45 12.53
CA LYS A 269 -4.47 -23.04 13.85
C LYS A 269 -3.35 -23.96 14.34
N ASP A 270 -2.46 -24.40 13.45
CA ASP A 270 -1.35 -25.32 13.77
C ASP A 270 -0.08 -24.56 14.22
N ALA A 271 -0.09 -23.23 14.19
CA ALA A 271 0.95 -22.36 14.69
C ALA A 271 0.37 -21.38 15.72
N ASP A 272 1.21 -20.87 16.63
CA ASP A 272 0.78 -19.88 17.61
C ASP A 272 0.51 -18.53 16.95
N LEU A 273 1.37 -18.15 16.00
CA LEU A 273 1.19 -16.95 15.19
C LEU A 273 1.41 -17.26 13.70
N THR A 274 0.44 -16.90 12.88
CA THR A 274 0.58 -16.87 11.43
C THR A 274 0.48 -15.43 10.94
N ILE A 275 1.58 -14.90 10.35
CA ILE A 275 1.62 -13.58 9.75
C ILE A 275 1.24 -13.69 8.27
N PHE A 276 0.12 -13.10 7.88
CA PHE A 276 -0.33 -13.05 6.50
C PHE A 276 0.22 -11.80 5.81
N LEU A 277 1.16 -11.99 4.92
CA LEU A 277 1.83 -10.96 4.15
C LEU A 277 1.16 -10.81 2.80
N VAL A 278 0.58 -9.65 2.53
CA VAL A 278 -0.20 -9.39 1.30
C VAL A 278 0.40 -8.19 0.58
N GLU A 279 0.99 -8.40 -0.59
CA GLU A 279 1.47 -7.30 -1.41
C GLU A 279 0.46 -6.90 -2.48
N GLU A 280 0.13 -5.61 -2.48
CA GLU A 280 -0.73 -4.96 -3.48
C GLU A 280 -2.03 -5.75 -3.76
N PRO A 281 -2.86 -6.04 -2.74
CA PRO A 281 -4.09 -6.83 -2.92
C PRO A 281 -5.07 -6.19 -3.91
N GLU A 282 -4.88 -4.90 -4.19
CA GLU A 282 -5.65 -4.13 -5.17
C GLU A 282 -5.28 -4.41 -6.63
N ALA A 283 -4.20 -5.12 -6.90
CA ALA A 283 -3.72 -5.33 -8.27
C ALA A 283 -4.81 -5.96 -9.15
N HIS A 284 -5.17 -5.24 -10.22
CA HIS A 284 -6.21 -5.62 -11.18
C HIS A 284 -7.64 -5.77 -10.61
N LEU A 285 -7.90 -5.36 -9.35
CA LEU A 285 -9.24 -5.38 -8.77
C LEU A 285 -9.96 -4.04 -8.98
N HIS A 286 -11.26 -4.14 -9.25
CA HIS A 286 -12.14 -2.97 -9.21
C HIS A 286 -12.15 -2.36 -7.79
N PRO A 287 -12.19 -1.02 -7.63
CA PRO A 287 -12.13 -0.36 -6.32
C PRO A 287 -13.08 -0.92 -5.25
N GLN A 288 -14.29 -1.30 -5.63
CA GLN A 288 -15.26 -1.92 -4.70
C GLN A 288 -14.78 -3.28 -4.17
N LEU A 289 -14.12 -4.09 -5.00
CA LEU A 289 -13.58 -5.39 -4.60
C LEU A 289 -12.34 -5.24 -3.69
N GLN A 290 -11.56 -4.16 -3.86
CA GLN A 290 -10.41 -3.86 -2.98
C GLN A 290 -10.86 -3.72 -1.53
N VAL A 291 -11.98 -3.05 -1.30
CA VAL A 291 -12.55 -2.84 0.04
C VAL A 291 -13.01 -4.17 0.65
N LEU A 292 -13.76 -4.98 -0.10
CA LEU A 292 -14.26 -6.27 0.37
C LEU A 292 -13.13 -7.24 0.75
N VAL A 293 -12.05 -7.25 -0.02
CA VAL A 293 -10.85 -8.06 0.30
C VAL A 293 -10.24 -7.61 1.63
N LEU A 294 -10.10 -6.31 1.85
CA LEU A 294 -9.50 -5.78 3.07
C LEU A 294 -10.37 -6.04 4.29
N GLU A 295 -11.69 -5.83 4.19
CA GLU A 295 -12.65 -6.15 5.26
C GLU A 295 -12.60 -7.63 5.62
N PHE A 296 -12.61 -8.49 4.60
CA PHE A 296 -12.49 -9.94 4.79
C PHE A 296 -11.21 -10.31 5.54
N LEU A 297 -10.05 -9.73 5.14
CA LEU A 297 -8.77 -9.99 5.79
C LEU A 297 -8.81 -9.54 7.27
N LEU A 298 -9.32 -8.35 7.53
CA LEU A 298 -9.45 -7.81 8.89
C LEU A 298 -10.35 -8.69 9.76
N ASP A 299 -11.46 -9.19 9.21
CA ASP A 299 -12.36 -10.10 9.91
C ASP A 299 -11.68 -11.44 10.25
N GLN A 300 -10.84 -11.98 9.37
CA GLN A 300 -10.05 -13.18 9.67
C GLN A 300 -9.10 -12.96 10.87
N ALA A 301 -8.43 -11.81 10.92
CA ALA A 301 -7.55 -11.46 12.04
C ALA A 301 -8.34 -11.34 13.35
N ARG A 302 -9.46 -10.62 13.35
CA ARG A 302 -10.33 -10.42 14.50
C ARG A 302 -10.91 -11.75 15.01
N GLN A 303 -11.47 -12.57 14.13
CA GLN A 303 -11.99 -13.88 14.48
C GLN A 303 -10.92 -14.79 15.10
N SER A 304 -9.65 -14.67 14.65
CA SER A 304 -8.55 -15.40 15.28
C SER A 304 -8.23 -14.88 16.68
N ALA A 305 -8.36 -13.56 16.90
CA ALA A 305 -8.11 -12.93 18.19
C ALA A 305 -9.17 -13.30 19.25
N ASP A 306 -10.42 -13.47 18.82
CA ASP A 306 -11.55 -13.82 19.68
C ASP A 306 -11.61 -15.33 20.06
N ARG A 307 -10.76 -16.17 19.45
CA ARG A 307 -10.72 -17.60 19.77
C ARG A 307 -10.25 -17.83 21.20
N ALA A 308 -10.93 -18.72 21.89
CA ALA A 308 -10.48 -19.22 23.19
C ALA A 308 -9.17 -20.02 23.02
N ILE A 309 -8.19 -19.75 23.87
CA ILE A 309 -6.93 -20.49 23.90
C ILE A 309 -7.20 -21.82 24.63
N GLU A 310 -7.01 -22.94 23.94
CA GLU A 310 -7.13 -24.28 24.54
C GLU A 310 -5.78 -24.74 25.09
N ALA A 311 -5.76 -25.27 26.31
CA ALA A 311 -4.52 -25.75 26.93
C ALA A 311 -3.85 -26.83 26.07
N GLY A 312 -2.56 -26.66 25.80
CA GLY A 312 -1.76 -27.60 25.01
C GLY A 312 -1.94 -27.53 23.49
N LYS A 313 -2.72 -26.58 23.02
CA LYS A 313 -2.85 -26.31 21.57
C LYS A 313 -2.25 -24.94 21.22
N PRO A 314 -1.79 -24.75 19.97
CA PRO A 314 -1.35 -23.45 19.49
C PRO A 314 -2.46 -22.39 19.58
N GLU A 315 -2.10 -21.13 19.77
CA GLU A 315 -3.07 -20.02 19.86
C GLU A 315 -3.81 -19.77 18.54
N GLY A 316 -3.23 -20.11 17.40
CA GLY A 316 -3.83 -19.95 16.08
C GLY A 316 -4.13 -18.51 15.72
N ARG A 317 -3.31 -17.56 16.19
CA ARG A 317 -3.46 -16.12 15.90
C ARG A 317 -3.08 -15.80 14.47
N ILE A 318 -3.85 -14.91 13.85
CA ILE A 318 -3.58 -14.38 12.51
C ILE A 318 -3.32 -12.89 12.63
N GLN A 319 -2.18 -12.45 12.11
CA GLN A 319 -1.80 -11.04 11.98
C GLN A 319 -1.59 -10.72 10.50
N ILE A 320 -2.08 -9.56 10.04
CA ILE A 320 -2.03 -9.19 8.63
C ILE A 320 -1.12 -7.99 8.44
N VAL A 321 -0.19 -8.11 7.48
CA VAL A 321 0.63 -7.00 7.01
C VAL A 321 0.42 -6.88 5.50
N ALA A 322 -0.25 -5.80 5.09
CA ALA A 322 -0.55 -5.51 3.70
C ALA A 322 0.28 -4.33 3.18
N THR A 323 0.68 -4.36 1.93
CA THR A 323 1.24 -3.19 1.23
C THR A 323 0.26 -2.67 0.21
N THR A 324 0.18 -1.36 0.01
CA THR A 324 -0.70 -0.79 -1.02
C THR A 324 -0.13 0.48 -1.64
N HIS A 325 -0.48 0.70 -2.91
CA HIS A 325 -0.34 1.94 -3.65
C HIS A 325 -1.69 2.60 -3.96
N SER A 326 -2.80 2.04 -3.46
CA SER A 326 -4.15 2.51 -3.74
C SER A 326 -4.63 3.55 -2.72
N PRO A 327 -4.87 4.81 -3.13
CA PRO A 327 -5.58 5.77 -2.28
C PRO A 327 -6.99 5.28 -1.91
N ASN A 328 -7.65 4.53 -2.80
CA ASN A 328 -8.96 3.95 -2.52
C ASN A 328 -8.90 3.02 -1.30
N LEU A 329 -7.98 2.04 -1.34
CA LEU A 329 -7.81 1.10 -0.24
C LEU A 329 -7.42 1.82 1.06
N THR A 330 -6.52 2.81 0.97
CA THR A 330 -6.07 3.60 2.13
C THR A 330 -7.21 4.40 2.78
N ALA A 331 -8.16 4.91 1.99
CA ALA A 331 -9.31 5.68 2.48
C ALA A 331 -10.29 4.86 3.34
N TRP A 332 -10.33 3.55 3.15
CA TRP A 332 -11.23 2.64 3.90
C TRP A 332 -10.60 2.06 5.17
N VAL A 333 -9.30 2.23 5.33
CA VAL A 333 -8.57 1.76 6.50
C VAL A 333 -8.55 2.82 7.58
N SER A 334 -8.81 2.44 8.83
CA SER A 334 -8.58 3.36 9.95
C SER A 334 -7.13 3.87 9.93
N PRO A 335 -6.89 5.18 10.12
CA PRO A 335 -5.55 5.74 10.20
C PRO A 335 -4.64 5.03 11.21
N MET A 336 -5.22 4.43 12.24
CA MET A 336 -4.49 3.67 13.27
C MET A 336 -3.79 2.41 12.75
N HIS A 337 -4.21 1.89 11.59
CA HIS A 337 -3.59 0.73 10.94
C HIS A 337 -2.56 1.13 9.87
N LEU A 338 -2.41 2.44 9.58
CA LEU A 338 -1.54 2.92 8.52
C LEU A 338 -0.12 3.19 9.04
N VAL A 339 0.85 2.68 8.30
CA VAL A 339 2.26 3.00 8.45
C VAL A 339 2.75 3.58 7.13
N VAL A 340 3.16 4.84 7.15
CA VAL A 340 3.65 5.52 5.95
C VAL A 340 5.13 5.20 5.76
N MET A 341 5.46 4.55 4.64
CA MET A 341 6.82 4.21 4.23
C MET A 341 7.28 5.16 3.15
N ARG A 342 8.42 5.81 3.37
CA ARG A 342 8.96 6.81 2.45
C ARG A 342 10.44 6.63 2.22
N SER A 343 10.92 7.21 1.14
CA SER A 343 12.33 7.33 0.82
C SER A 343 12.83 8.73 1.12
N ARG A 344 13.93 8.85 1.86
CA ARG A 344 14.63 10.10 2.14
C ARG A 344 16.02 10.07 1.52
N ARG A 345 16.42 11.17 0.88
CA ARG A 345 17.82 11.35 0.46
C ARG A 345 18.66 11.79 1.64
N ARG A 346 19.78 11.12 1.83
CA ARG A 346 20.78 11.47 2.83
C ARG A 346 22.15 11.53 2.17
N ASP A 347 22.97 12.48 2.55
CA ASP A 347 24.38 12.47 2.20
C ASP A 347 25.14 11.52 3.16
N GLN A 348 25.84 10.57 2.58
CA GLN A 348 26.70 9.65 3.32
C GLN A 348 28.12 9.76 2.72
N ASN A 349 28.99 10.51 3.37
CA ASN A 349 30.38 10.74 2.94
C ASN A 349 30.50 11.33 1.52
N GLY A 350 29.65 12.29 1.17
CA GLY A 350 29.64 12.93 -0.15
C GLY A 350 28.90 12.15 -1.24
N VAL A 351 28.27 11.03 -0.89
CA VAL A 351 27.42 10.24 -1.80
C VAL A 351 25.96 10.37 -1.37
N ALA A 352 25.11 10.81 -2.28
CA ALA A 352 23.68 10.83 -2.03
C ALA A 352 23.12 9.41 -2.05
N VAL A 353 22.61 8.95 -0.90
CA VAL A 353 21.99 7.64 -0.74
C VAL A 353 20.52 7.77 -0.42
N SER A 354 19.73 6.80 -0.88
CA SER A 354 18.32 6.69 -0.48
C SER A 354 18.19 5.85 0.78
N GLU A 355 17.37 6.32 1.72
CA GLU A 355 17.09 5.65 2.99
C GLU A 355 15.58 5.54 3.18
N SER A 356 15.08 4.34 3.47
CA SER A 356 13.69 4.13 3.85
C SER A 356 13.43 4.64 5.26
N ILE A 357 12.29 5.27 5.46
CA ILE A 357 11.79 5.72 6.76
C ILE A 357 10.37 5.23 6.97
N SER A 358 9.99 5.02 8.25
CA SER A 358 8.69 4.53 8.68
C SER A 358 8.02 5.55 9.60
N VAL A 359 6.76 5.88 9.32
CA VAL A 359 5.95 6.78 10.15
C VAL A 359 4.61 6.10 10.45
N PRO A 360 4.47 5.39 11.57
CA PRO A 360 3.21 4.81 12.01
C PRO A 360 2.29 5.90 12.54
N ILE A 361 1.11 6.08 11.93
CA ILE A 361 0.15 7.12 12.33
C ILE A 361 -0.32 6.92 13.77
N ALA A 362 -0.46 5.66 14.20
CA ALA A 362 -0.83 5.32 15.58
C ALA A 362 0.13 5.88 16.65
N GLU A 363 1.42 6.04 16.30
CA GLU A 363 2.47 6.49 17.24
C GLU A 363 2.79 7.98 17.13
N LEU A 364 2.09 8.71 16.27
CA LEU A 364 2.22 10.16 16.20
C LEU A 364 1.72 10.87 17.48
N GLY A 365 1.05 10.17 18.42
CA GLY A 365 0.50 10.76 19.64
C GLY A 365 -0.53 11.85 19.36
N LEU A 366 -1.35 11.65 18.32
CA LEU A 366 -2.44 12.57 17.96
C LEU A 366 -3.55 12.52 19.02
N LYS A 367 -4.19 13.67 19.25
CA LYS A 367 -5.35 13.71 20.15
C LYS A 367 -6.52 12.91 19.54
N PRO A 368 -7.36 12.25 20.36
CA PRO A 368 -8.51 11.49 19.88
C PRO A 368 -9.39 12.28 18.89
N LYS A 369 -9.68 13.56 19.21
CA LYS A 369 -10.44 14.46 18.32
C LYS A 369 -9.77 14.69 16.96
N THR A 370 -8.44 14.74 16.90
CA THR A 370 -7.69 14.86 15.64
C THR A 370 -7.79 13.56 14.85
N LEU A 371 -7.64 12.41 15.51
CA LEU A 371 -7.80 11.09 14.87
C LEU A 371 -9.20 10.89 14.30
N ASP A 372 -10.25 11.27 15.04
CA ASP A 372 -11.64 11.21 14.59
C ASP A 372 -11.89 12.10 13.35
N LYS A 373 -11.26 13.27 13.32
CA LYS A 373 -11.33 14.16 12.14
C LYS A 373 -10.61 13.54 10.95
N ILE A 374 -9.38 13.07 11.14
CA ILE A 374 -8.59 12.44 10.07
C ILE A 374 -9.28 11.19 9.53
N SER A 375 -9.87 10.35 10.39
CA SER A 375 -10.63 9.17 9.95
C SER A 375 -11.83 9.53 9.05
N ARG A 376 -12.44 10.71 9.26
CA ARG A 376 -13.54 11.20 8.42
C ARG A 376 -13.07 11.95 7.18
N TYR A 377 -11.90 12.59 7.27
CA TYR A 377 -11.39 13.48 6.23
C TYR A 377 -10.51 12.75 5.20
N LEU A 378 -9.88 11.63 5.56
CA LEU A 378 -9.09 10.83 4.61
C LEU A 378 -10.01 10.03 3.67
N ASP A 379 -10.67 10.73 2.76
CA ASP A 379 -11.30 10.14 1.59
C ASP A 379 -10.26 9.75 0.52
N VAL A 380 -10.72 9.21 -0.59
CA VAL A 380 -9.86 8.78 -1.70
C VAL A 380 -8.95 9.90 -2.22
N THR A 381 -9.47 11.12 -2.33
CA THR A 381 -8.71 12.27 -2.82
C THR A 381 -7.66 12.72 -1.81
N ARG A 382 -8.04 12.82 -0.54
CA ARG A 382 -7.16 13.29 0.53
C ARG A 382 -6.16 12.23 0.99
N SER A 383 -6.46 10.94 0.80
CA SER A 383 -5.51 9.83 1.04
C SER A 383 -4.27 9.92 0.17
N ALA A 384 -4.34 10.60 -0.99
CA ALA A 384 -3.18 10.88 -1.83
C ALA A 384 -2.05 11.62 -1.09
N LEU A 385 -2.36 12.37 -0.01
CA LEU A 385 -1.39 13.04 0.85
C LEU A 385 -0.37 12.09 1.51
N LEU A 386 -0.73 10.81 1.68
CA LEU A 386 0.14 9.79 2.28
C LEU A 386 1.13 9.17 1.29
N PHE A 387 0.98 9.47 -0.02
CA PHE A 387 1.82 8.92 -1.09
C PHE A 387 2.81 9.92 -1.68
N GLY A 388 2.67 11.21 -1.35
CA GLY A 388 3.56 12.29 -1.81
C GLY A 388 4.36 12.90 -0.67
N ASN A 389 5.51 13.48 -1.01
CA ASN A 389 6.36 14.20 -0.05
C ASN A 389 6.11 15.72 -0.05
N ARG A 390 5.31 16.23 -0.99
CA ARG A 390 4.95 17.64 -1.14
C ARG A 390 3.45 17.77 -1.34
N ALA A 391 2.85 18.71 -0.63
CA ALA A 391 1.42 18.94 -0.73
C ALA A 391 1.09 20.44 -0.71
N ILE A 392 0.02 20.79 -1.43
CA ILE A 392 -0.66 22.08 -1.32
C ILE A 392 -2.07 21.81 -0.82
N LEU A 393 -2.43 22.36 0.31
CA LEU A 393 -3.79 22.33 0.82
C LEU A 393 -4.44 23.66 0.50
N VAL A 394 -5.63 23.62 -0.08
CA VAL A 394 -6.42 24.79 -0.46
C VAL A 394 -7.82 24.70 0.16
N GLU A 395 -8.50 25.84 0.34
CA GLU A 395 -9.84 25.87 0.93
C GLU A 395 -10.88 25.18 0.05
N GLY A 396 -10.82 25.41 -1.28
CA GLY A 396 -11.84 24.95 -2.18
C GLY A 396 -11.33 24.45 -3.53
N ILE A 397 -12.29 24.00 -4.33
CA ILE A 397 -12.02 23.44 -5.66
C ILE A 397 -11.50 24.49 -6.67
N ALA A 398 -11.81 25.78 -6.46
CA ALA A 398 -11.44 26.84 -7.37
C ALA A 398 -9.91 26.99 -7.46
N GLU A 399 -9.23 27.04 -6.33
CA GLU A 399 -7.77 27.08 -6.25
C GLU A 399 -7.15 25.81 -6.85
N ALA A 400 -7.71 24.66 -6.54
CA ALA A 400 -7.21 23.38 -7.06
C ALA A 400 -7.29 23.30 -8.60
N LEU A 401 -8.30 23.88 -9.21
CA LEU A 401 -8.45 23.97 -10.67
C LEU A 401 -7.49 24.98 -11.31
N LEU A 402 -7.24 26.11 -10.64
CA LEU A 402 -6.42 27.18 -11.20
C LEU A 402 -4.92 26.92 -11.09
N LEU A 403 -4.45 26.42 -9.95
CA LEU A 403 -3.02 26.24 -9.65
C LEU A 403 -2.25 25.48 -10.75
N PRO A 404 -2.72 24.33 -11.27
CA PRO A 404 -1.96 23.61 -12.31
C PRO A 404 -1.83 24.39 -13.62
N VAL A 405 -2.88 25.10 -14.03
CA VAL A 405 -2.88 25.87 -15.26
C VAL A 405 -2.00 27.10 -15.13
N LEU A 406 -2.12 27.83 -14.00
CA LEU A 406 -1.28 29.00 -13.71
C LEU A 406 0.21 28.62 -13.62
N ALA A 407 0.49 27.46 -12.98
CA ALA A 407 1.86 26.94 -12.89
C ALA A 407 2.43 26.66 -14.29
N GLN A 408 1.72 25.88 -15.09
CA GLN A 408 2.20 25.44 -16.39
C GLN A 408 2.35 26.59 -17.40
N ARG A 409 1.37 27.51 -17.44
CA ARG A 409 1.27 28.49 -18.49
C ARG A 409 1.95 29.81 -18.18
N LEU A 410 2.07 30.17 -16.90
CA LEU A 410 2.51 31.49 -16.49
C LEU A 410 3.71 31.46 -15.53
N VAL A 411 3.57 30.88 -14.34
CA VAL A 411 4.56 31.04 -13.27
C VAL A 411 5.83 30.21 -13.53
N LEU A 412 5.70 29.01 -14.07
CA LEU A 412 6.79 28.09 -14.40
C LEU A 412 6.99 27.95 -15.93
N ALA A 413 6.43 28.89 -16.71
CA ALA A 413 6.65 28.92 -18.16
C ALA A 413 8.15 29.07 -18.45
N GLY A 414 8.78 28.04 -19.06
CA GLY A 414 10.23 28.00 -19.30
C GLY A 414 11.08 27.34 -18.20
N ASP A 415 10.52 27.01 -17.03
CA ASP A 415 11.19 26.24 -15.99
C ASP A 415 10.69 24.77 -16.00
N ALA A 416 11.29 23.94 -16.85
CA ALA A 416 10.91 22.55 -17.02
C ALA A 416 11.10 21.72 -15.73
N ASP A 417 12.18 21.97 -14.99
CA ASP A 417 12.45 21.25 -13.74
C ASP A 417 11.50 21.67 -12.61
N GLY A 418 11.22 22.96 -12.51
CA GLY A 418 10.21 23.48 -11.57
C GLY A 418 8.81 22.93 -11.87
N TRP A 419 8.44 22.89 -13.15
CA TRP A 419 7.18 22.30 -13.58
C TRP A 419 7.08 20.81 -13.23
N LEU A 420 8.15 20.03 -13.44
CA LEU A 420 8.17 18.61 -13.11
C LEU A 420 7.99 18.38 -11.60
N ARG A 421 8.66 19.18 -10.76
CA ARG A 421 8.51 19.13 -9.29
C ARG A 421 7.11 19.54 -8.86
N PHE A 422 6.57 20.62 -9.43
CA PHE A 422 5.20 21.06 -9.17
C PHE A 422 4.17 19.99 -9.55
N LYS A 423 4.32 19.36 -10.71
CA LYS A 423 3.44 18.27 -11.18
C LYS A 423 3.44 17.05 -10.23
N GLY A 424 4.54 16.81 -9.52
CA GLY A 424 4.65 15.78 -8.48
C GLY A 424 4.05 16.19 -7.12
N THR A 425 3.56 17.44 -6.97
CA THR A 425 2.95 17.93 -5.73
C THR A 425 1.47 17.55 -5.67
N VAL A 426 1.04 17.02 -4.53
CA VAL A 426 -0.37 16.67 -4.30
C VAL A 426 -1.15 17.92 -3.92
N ILE A 427 -2.16 18.30 -4.73
CA ILE A 427 -3.03 19.45 -4.46
C ILE A 427 -4.37 18.93 -3.94
N VAL A 428 -4.75 19.35 -2.73
CA VAL A 428 -5.95 18.84 -2.06
C VAL A 428 -6.85 19.99 -1.60
N PRO A 429 -8.07 20.11 -2.15
CA PRO A 429 -9.10 20.96 -1.60
C PRO A 429 -9.67 20.30 -0.33
N ILE A 430 -9.56 20.99 0.82
CA ILE A 430 -10.10 20.47 2.08
C ILE A 430 -11.59 20.75 2.26
N GLU A 431 -12.17 21.57 1.36
CA GLU A 431 -13.58 22.00 1.40
C GLU A 431 -13.97 22.64 2.74
N GLY A 432 -13.10 23.50 3.22
CA GLY A 432 -13.26 24.19 4.49
C GLY A 432 -11.98 24.87 4.94
N VAL A 433 -11.93 25.19 6.21
CA VAL A 433 -10.85 25.97 6.83
C VAL A 433 -10.09 25.21 7.93
N ASP A 434 -10.42 23.94 8.17
CA ASP A 434 -9.82 23.12 9.24
C ASP A 434 -8.54 22.41 8.77
N PHE A 435 -7.49 23.18 8.50
CA PHE A 435 -6.17 22.67 8.07
C PHE A 435 -5.40 21.95 9.18
N ARG A 436 -5.70 22.24 10.44
CA ARG A 436 -4.91 21.79 11.58
C ARG A 436 -4.71 20.27 11.65
N PRO A 437 -5.73 19.40 11.46
CA PRO A 437 -5.54 17.95 11.49
C PRO A 437 -4.55 17.45 10.44
N TYR A 438 -4.56 18.04 9.24
CA TYR A 438 -3.64 17.68 8.16
C TYR A 438 -2.21 18.09 8.48
N VAL A 439 -2.00 19.31 9.01
CA VAL A 439 -0.68 19.80 9.43
C VAL A 439 -0.13 18.92 10.55
N GLU A 440 -0.95 18.52 11.53
CA GLU A 440 -0.55 17.63 12.63
C GLU A 440 -0.08 16.27 12.08
N VAL A 441 -0.82 15.64 11.20
CA VAL A 441 -0.47 14.30 10.65
C VAL A 441 0.76 14.37 9.74
N LEU A 442 0.82 15.37 8.85
CA LEU A 442 1.85 15.44 7.82
C LEU A 442 3.21 15.89 8.35
N LEU A 443 3.23 16.78 9.36
CA LEU A 443 4.46 17.41 9.86
C LEU A 443 4.92 16.91 11.22
N ARG A 444 4.08 16.20 11.97
CA ARG A 444 4.49 15.69 13.29
C ARG A 444 5.56 14.61 13.12
N PRO A 445 6.71 14.72 13.80
CA PRO A 445 7.80 13.78 13.62
C PRO A 445 7.56 12.50 14.41
N HIS A 446 8.01 11.37 13.84
CA HIS A 446 8.20 10.10 14.50
C HIS A 446 9.62 9.59 14.19
N GLY A 447 10.46 9.36 15.22
CA GLY A 447 11.84 8.93 15.02
C GLY A 447 12.69 9.87 14.13
N GLY A 448 12.37 11.19 14.13
CA GLY A 448 13.03 12.16 13.25
C GLY A 448 12.54 12.16 11.79
N ALA A 449 11.55 11.34 11.46
CA ALA A 449 10.90 11.28 10.15
C ALA A 449 9.53 11.96 10.17
N ARG A 450 9.06 12.46 9.01
CA ARG A 450 7.75 13.08 8.81
C ARG A 450 7.11 12.55 7.54
N ILE A 451 5.78 12.68 7.43
CA ILE A 451 5.06 12.25 6.22
C ILE A 451 5.31 13.22 5.06
N ALA A 452 5.29 14.54 5.29
CA ALA A 452 5.60 15.53 4.25
C ALA A 452 6.90 16.27 4.54
N ASP A 453 7.71 16.49 3.50
CA ASP A 453 8.90 17.34 3.56
C ASP A 453 8.54 18.81 3.34
N ARG A 454 7.48 19.06 2.53
CA ARG A 454 7.01 20.41 2.23
C ARG A 454 5.48 20.43 2.17
N LEU A 455 4.90 21.33 2.93
CA LEU A 455 3.46 21.57 3.00
C LEU A 455 3.19 23.05 2.76
N ILE A 456 2.34 23.35 1.79
CA ILE A 456 1.88 24.71 1.52
C ILE A 456 0.39 24.76 1.85
N VAL A 457 -0.02 25.76 2.57
CA VAL A 457 -1.43 26.03 2.87
C VAL A 457 -1.81 27.37 2.26
N ILE A 458 -2.86 27.37 1.46
CA ILE A 458 -3.47 28.58 0.90
C ILE A 458 -4.82 28.76 1.59
N THR A 459 -5.01 29.88 2.27
CA THR A 459 -6.23 30.17 3.03
C THR A 459 -6.57 31.65 3.00
N ASP A 460 -7.87 31.97 3.00
CA ASP A 460 -8.34 33.33 3.06
C ASP A 460 -8.06 33.95 4.45
N ALA A 461 -7.62 35.19 4.51
CA ALA A 461 -7.55 35.97 5.74
C ALA A 461 -8.95 36.47 6.07
N ASP A 462 -9.75 35.65 6.74
CA ASP A 462 -11.09 36.05 7.16
C ASP A 462 -11.02 37.04 8.34
N PRO A 463 -11.34 38.33 8.14
CA PRO A 463 -11.29 39.32 9.19
C PRO A 463 -12.34 39.12 10.29
N THR A 464 -13.31 38.24 10.05
CA THR A 464 -14.40 37.96 11.01
C THR A 464 -14.05 36.84 12.00
N VAL A 465 -12.95 36.09 11.75
CA VAL A 465 -12.51 35.00 12.61
C VAL A 465 -11.56 35.54 13.69
N LEU A 466 -11.93 35.37 14.97
CA LEU A 466 -11.06 35.62 16.11
C LEU A 466 -9.86 34.67 16.07
N GLY A 467 -8.67 35.22 15.80
CA GLY A 467 -7.42 34.48 15.72
C GLY A 467 -6.74 34.59 14.35
N ASN A 468 -5.41 34.41 14.34
CA ASN A 468 -4.63 34.41 13.09
C ASN A 468 -4.31 32.97 12.70
N ARG A 469 -5.14 32.39 11.80
CA ARG A 469 -4.98 31.00 11.32
C ARG A 469 -3.55 30.72 10.84
N LYS A 470 -2.93 31.67 10.14
CA LYS A 470 -1.55 31.56 9.69
C LYS A 470 -0.60 31.36 10.87
N ILE A 471 -0.67 32.24 11.87
CA ILE A 471 0.19 32.16 13.06
C ILE A 471 -0.06 30.86 13.83
N ASP A 472 -1.30 30.42 13.95
CA ASP A 472 -1.63 29.17 14.65
C ASP A 472 -1.05 27.94 13.96
N LEU A 473 -1.09 27.88 12.61
CA LEU A 473 -0.51 26.78 11.83
C LEU A 473 1.02 26.83 11.85
N GLU A 474 1.63 28.02 11.74
CA GLU A 474 3.08 28.20 11.81
C GLU A 474 3.62 27.83 13.21
N ASN A 475 2.94 28.24 14.28
CA ASN A 475 3.27 27.82 15.65
C ASN A 475 3.14 26.30 15.83
N LEU A 476 2.13 25.67 15.24
CA LEU A 476 1.97 24.24 15.26
C LEU A 476 3.15 23.53 14.58
N ALA A 477 3.55 24.00 13.40
CA ALA A 477 4.70 23.45 12.69
C ALA A 477 6.01 23.65 13.47
N ALA A 478 6.19 24.83 14.12
CA ALA A 478 7.33 25.10 14.97
C ALA A 478 7.36 24.15 16.20
N THR A 479 6.20 23.89 16.82
CA THR A 479 6.07 22.92 17.93
C THR A 479 6.49 21.50 17.49
N HIS A 480 6.28 21.15 16.24
CA HIS A 480 6.71 19.88 15.65
C HIS A 480 8.16 19.90 15.14
N GLY A 481 8.93 20.97 15.36
CA GLY A 481 10.28 21.11 14.85
C GLY A 481 10.35 21.18 13.31
N ALA A 482 9.28 21.65 12.68
CA ALA A 482 9.11 21.68 11.23
C ALA A 482 8.77 23.07 10.65
N PRO A 483 9.30 24.20 11.20
CA PRO A 483 8.90 25.52 10.72
C PRO A 483 9.25 25.76 9.25
N GLN A 484 10.32 25.14 8.75
CA GLN A 484 10.74 25.27 7.36
C GLN A 484 9.95 24.36 6.40
N ALA A 485 9.20 23.40 6.93
CA ALA A 485 8.41 22.48 6.11
C ALA A 485 7.02 23.01 5.79
N LEU A 486 6.54 24.02 6.52
CA LEU A 486 5.24 24.66 6.33
C LEU A 486 5.41 26.07 5.74
N THR A 487 4.65 26.37 4.72
CA THR A 487 4.44 27.73 4.21
C THR A 487 2.95 28.02 4.21
N VAL A 488 2.52 29.03 4.96
CA VAL A 488 1.12 29.47 4.95
C VAL A 488 1.01 30.79 4.21
N LEU A 489 0.27 30.76 3.11
CA LEU A 489 0.02 31.92 2.26
C LEU A 489 -1.44 32.35 2.43
N THR A 490 -1.60 33.61 2.74
CA THR A 490 -2.92 34.21 2.94
C THR A 490 -3.12 35.33 1.93
N ASN A 491 -4.32 35.42 1.39
CA ASN A 491 -4.82 36.60 0.71
C ASN A 491 -5.51 37.54 1.72
N GLN A 492 -5.86 38.74 1.28
CA GLN A 492 -6.59 39.69 2.14
C GLN A 492 -8.11 39.52 2.02
N HIS A 493 -8.56 39.02 0.89
CA HIS A 493 -9.96 38.80 0.53
C HIS A 493 -10.16 37.39 -0.06
N THR A 494 -11.26 37.18 -0.76
CA THR A 494 -11.49 35.91 -1.46
C THR A 494 -10.65 35.80 -2.75
N LEU A 495 -10.46 34.57 -3.24
CA LEU A 495 -9.76 34.28 -4.50
C LEU A 495 -10.24 35.18 -5.66
N GLU A 496 -11.56 35.34 -5.81
CA GLU A 496 -12.16 36.09 -6.91
C GLU A 496 -11.83 37.59 -6.80
N HIS A 497 -11.80 38.12 -5.60
CA HIS A 497 -11.41 39.51 -5.34
C HIS A 497 -9.94 39.72 -5.71
N GLU A 498 -9.05 38.88 -5.22
CA GLU A 498 -7.61 38.96 -5.47
C GLU A 498 -7.27 38.83 -6.96
N ILE A 499 -7.98 37.97 -7.70
CA ILE A 499 -7.83 37.85 -9.15
C ILE A 499 -8.25 39.16 -9.81
N PHE A 500 -9.35 39.80 -9.37
CA PHE A 500 -9.82 41.05 -9.92
C PHE A 500 -8.82 42.19 -9.65
N ASP A 501 -8.38 42.32 -8.41
CA ASP A 501 -7.48 43.39 -7.94
C ASP A 501 -6.07 43.27 -8.57
N ALA A 502 -5.64 42.07 -8.91
CA ALA A 502 -4.39 41.83 -9.66
C ALA A 502 -4.35 42.47 -11.08
N GLY A 503 -5.44 43.12 -11.52
CA GLY A 503 -5.51 43.79 -12.80
C GLY A 503 -6.23 43.00 -13.89
N ASN A 504 -6.97 41.97 -13.55
CA ASN A 504 -7.66 41.11 -14.51
C ASN A 504 -9.10 41.55 -14.86
N GLU A 505 -9.48 42.83 -14.66
CA GLU A 505 -10.85 43.31 -14.88
C GLU A 505 -11.37 42.98 -16.29
N ALA A 506 -10.62 43.34 -17.34
CA ALA A 506 -11.03 43.10 -18.74
C ALA A 506 -11.16 41.60 -19.06
N PHE A 507 -10.25 40.77 -18.49
CA PHE A 507 -10.29 39.32 -18.61
C PHE A 507 -11.54 38.76 -17.93
N LEU A 508 -11.79 39.14 -16.67
CA LEU A 508 -12.94 38.71 -15.89
C LEU A 508 -14.27 39.16 -16.49
N LYS A 509 -14.34 40.38 -17.08
CA LYS A 509 -15.51 40.82 -17.83
C LYS A 509 -15.86 39.86 -18.94
N SER A 510 -14.87 39.44 -19.71
CA SER A 510 -15.08 38.54 -20.85
C SER A 510 -15.48 37.13 -20.39
N VAL A 511 -14.89 36.63 -19.28
CA VAL A 511 -15.28 35.34 -18.64
C VAL A 511 -16.73 35.43 -18.14
N PHE A 512 -17.04 36.47 -17.37
CA PHE A 512 -18.37 36.69 -16.82
C PHE A 512 -19.45 36.75 -17.88
N LEU A 513 -19.23 37.51 -18.97
CA LEU A 513 -20.17 37.62 -20.06
C LEU A 513 -20.33 36.33 -20.89
N ARG A 514 -19.34 35.46 -20.86
CA ARG A 514 -19.47 34.11 -21.43
C ARG A 514 -20.37 33.20 -20.60
N LEU A 515 -20.26 33.28 -19.28
CA LEU A 515 -21.09 32.55 -18.36
C LEU A 515 -22.52 33.11 -18.31
N HIS A 516 -22.66 34.45 -18.40
CA HIS A 516 -23.93 35.19 -18.29
C HIS A 516 -24.16 36.08 -19.50
N ARG A 517 -24.54 35.49 -20.63
CA ARG A 517 -24.61 36.16 -21.97
C ARG A 517 -25.41 37.45 -22.00
N ASN A 518 -26.45 37.60 -21.19
CA ASN A 518 -27.35 38.75 -21.19
C ASN A 518 -27.02 39.78 -20.09
N SER A 519 -25.87 39.68 -19.40
CA SER A 519 -25.55 40.49 -18.21
C SER A 519 -24.58 41.65 -18.50
N ARG A 520 -24.44 42.08 -19.77
CA ARG A 520 -23.59 43.22 -20.13
C ARG A 520 -24.02 44.51 -19.42
N ARG A 521 -25.34 44.77 -19.33
CA ARG A 521 -25.88 45.93 -18.62
C ARG A 521 -25.58 45.87 -17.13
N ASP A 522 -25.67 44.69 -16.52
CA ASP A 522 -25.36 44.51 -15.11
C ASP A 522 -23.88 44.78 -14.82
N TRP A 523 -22.97 44.30 -15.70
CA TRP A 523 -21.55 44.59 -15.58
C TRP A 523 -21.29 46.12 -15.65
N THR A 524 -21.78 46.79 -16.68
CA THR A 524 -21.58 48.23 -16.84
C THR A 524 -22.15 49.02 -15.66
N ALA A 525 -23.37 48.72 -15.20
CA ALA A 525 -23.98 49.43 -14.10
C ALA A 525 -23.32 49.16 -12.74
N ARG A 526 -22.90 47.93 -12.47
CA ARG A 526 -22.45 47.51 -11.13
C ARG A 526 -20.93 47.57 -10.97
N ILE A 527 -20.15 47.39 -12.06
CA ILE A 527 -18.69 47.40 -12.01
C ILE A 527 -18.13 48.70 -12.57
N GLU A 528 -18.46 49.02 -13.82
CA GLU A 528 -17.91 50.24 -14.48
C GLU A 528 -18.49 51.54 -13.90
N GLY A 529 -19.68 51.46 -13.29
CA GLY A 529 -20.36 52.58 -12.63
C GLY A 529 -19.84 52.93 -11.24
N VAL A 530 -18.88 52.16 -10.67
CA VAL A 530 -18.30 52.42 -9.34
C VAL A 530 -16.85 52.83 -9.44
N ALA A 531 -16.32 53.45 -8.36
CA ALA A 531 -14.92 53.85 -8.31
C ALA A 531 -13.99 52.63 -8.47
N VAL A 532 -12.84 52.82 -9.11
CA VAL A 532 -11.93 51.71 -9.48
C VAL A 532 -11.55 50.86 -8.27
N GLN A 533 -11.29 51.50 -7.14
CA GLN A 533 -10.92 50.82 -5.88
C GLN A 533 -12.04 49.93 -5.32
N ASP A 534 -13.30 50.18 -5.63
CA ASP A 534 -14.46 49.46 -5.12
C ASP A 534 -14.94 48.35 -6.06
N ARG A 535 -14.33 48.24 -7.26
CA ARG A 535 -14.73 47.28 -8.32
C ARG A 535 -14.53 45.82 -7.91
N PRO A 536 -13.46 45.43 -7.19
CA PRO A 536 -13.28 44.04 -6.75
C PRO A 536 -14.45 43.60 -5.84
N ASP A 537 -14.86 44.41 -4.86
CA ASP A 537 -16.01 44.13 -4.00
C ASP A 537 -17.33 44.12 -4.78
N ALA A 538 -17.48 45.06 -5.72
CA ALA A 538 -18.65 45.10 -6.61
C ALA A 538 -18.75 43.84 -7.49
N PHE A 539 -17.60 43.27 -7.91
CA PHE A 539 -17.56 42.02 -8.65
C PHE A 539 -18.02 40.86 -7.79
N LEU A 540 -17.57 40.74 -6.53
CA LEU A 540 -18.06 39.71 -5.62
C LEU A 540 -19.59 39.77 -5.48
N LYS A 541 -20.14 40.96 -5.21
CA LYS A 541 -21.59 41.16 -5.11
C LYS A 541 -22.32 40.82 -6.42
N LEU A 542 -21.70 41.05 -7.57
CA LEU A 542 -22.28 40.72 -8.88
C LEU A 542 -22.34 39.22 -9.11
N ILE A 543 -21.23 38.47 -8.86
CA ILE A 543 -21.20 37.00 -9.01
C ILE A 543 -22.14 36.31 -8.03
N GLU A 544 -22.27 36.79 -6.80
CA GLU A 544 -23.24 36.32 -5.80
C GLU A 544 -24.68 36.55 -6.27
N ALA A 545 -25.01 37.77 -6.71
CA ALA A 545 -26.34 38.11 -7.22
C ALA A 545 -26.75 37.24 -8.43
N LYS A 546 -25.77 36.83 -9.24
CA LYS A 546 -25.97 35.93 -10.40
C LYS A 546 -25.87 34.45 -10.03
N LYS A 547 -25.63 34.13 -8.76
CA LYS A 547 -25.45 32.75 -8.27
C LYS A 547 -24.38 31.99 -9.06
N THR A 548 -23.30 32.68 -9.43
CA THR A 548 -22.17 32.09 -10.16
C THR A 548 -21.46 31.12 -9.23
N ARG A 549 -21.33 29.86 -9.62
CA ARG A 549 -20.58 28.88 -8.83
C ARG A 549 -19.09 29.17 -8.96
N LYS A 550 -18.36 29.18 -7.83
CA LYS A 550 -16.92 29.43 -7.80
C LYS A 550 -16.13 28.47 -8.70
N GLY A 551 -16.48 27.20 -8.72
CA GLY A 551 -15.87 26.18 -9.59
C GLY A 551 -16.08 26.46 -11.08
N ASP A 552 -17.28 26.90 -11.50
CA ASP A 552 -17.57 27.24 -12.90
C ASP A 552 -16.78 28.46 -13.35
N LEU A 553 -16.66 29.47 -12.48
CA LEU A 553 -15.85 30.66 -12.74
C LEU A 553 -14.36 30.29 -12.87
N ALA A 554 -13.82 29.50 -11.92
CA ALA A 554 -12.44 29.04 -11.94
C ALA A 554 -12.14 28.19 -13.19
N GLN A 555 -13.04 27.29 -13.57
CA GLN A 555 -12.91 26.48 -14.79
C GLN A 555 -12.89 27.34 -16.05
N ALA A 556 -13.74 28.37 -16.12
CA ALA A 556 -13.78 29.29 -17.25
C ALA A 556 -12.51 30.15 -17.35
N ILE A 557 -11.96 30.59 -16.19
CA ILE A 557 -10.67 31.28 -16.11
C ILE A 557 -9.55 30.34 -16.56
N ALA A 558 -9.47 29.12 -16.01
CA ALA A 558 -8.45 28.13 -16.34
C ALA A 558 -8.44 27.81 -17.85
N SER A 559 -9.61 27.63 -18.44
CA SER A 559 -9.75 27.33 -19.88
C SER A 559 -9.18 28.45 -20.78
N ARG A 560 -9.35 29.71 -20.39
CA ARG A 560 -8.85 30.85 -21.15
C ARG A 560 -7.35 31.07 -20.95
N VAL A 561 -6.86 30.91 -19.74
CA VAL A 561 -5.42 30.95 -19.48
C VAL A 561 -4.71 29.82 -20.23
N ALA A 562 -5.31 28.63 -20.28
CA ALA A 562 -4.78 27.51 -21.07
C ALA A 562 -4.75 27.82 -22.57
N ALA A 563 -5.71 28.62 -23.08
CA ALA A 563 -5.76 29.09 -24.48
C ALA A 563 -4.74 30.20 -24.78
N GLY A 564 -4.05 30.75 -23.78
CA GLY A 564 -3.02 31.76 -23.94
C GLY A 564 -3.51 33.20 -23.76
N ASP A 565 -4.71 33.42 -23.25
CA ASP A 565 -5.20 34.75 -22.95
C ASP A 565 -4.35 35.42 -21.86
N PRO A 566 -4.06 36.74 -21.96
CA PRO A 566 -3.29 37.43 -20.93
C PRO A 566 -3.96 37.38 -19.55
N PHE A 567 -3.20 37.01 -18.57
CA PHE A 567 -3.68 36.91 -17.19
C PHE A 567 -2.57 37.25 -16.20
N VAL A 568 -2.88 38.04 -15.19
CA VAL A 568 -1.96 38.41 -14.11
C VAL A 568 -2.23 37.50 -12.93
N VAL A 569 -1.22 36.73 -12.54
CA VAL A 569 -1.33 35.79 -11.39
C VAL A 569 -1.22 36.56 -10.08
N PRO A 570 -2.18 36.45 -9.16
CA PRO A 570 -2.05 37.02 -7.83
C PRO A 570 -0.76 36.57 -7.14
N PRO A 571 -0.03 37.46 -6.42
CA PRO A 571 1.29 37.16 -5.86
C PRO A 571 1.31 35.91 -4.96
N TYR A 572 0.33 35.74 -4.06
CA TYR A 572 0.28 34.62 -3.14
C TYR A 572 0.12 33.26 -3.87
N LEU A 573 -0.61 33.20 -4.99
CA LEU A 573 -0.71 31.99 -5.83
C LEU A 573 0.61 31.72 -6.55
N ALA A 574 1.27 32.77 -7.05
CA ALA A 574 2.57 32.63 -7.68
C ALA A 574 3.62 32.12 -6.69
N ASP A 575 3.59 32.60 -5.45
CA ASP A 575 4.50 32.17 -4.38
C ASP A 575 4.22 30.73 -3.94
N ALA A 576 2.95 30.31 -3.90
CA ALA A 576 2.58 28.91 -3.65
C ALA A 576 3.16 27.99 -4.72
N ILE A 577 3.00 28.37 -5.98
CA ILE A 577 3.51 27.59 -7.12
C ILE A 577 5.04 27.50 -7.08
N ARG A 578 5.74 28.64 -6.89
CA ARG A 578 7.21 28.66 -6.75
C ARG A 578 7.68 27.86 -5.56
N GLY A 579 7.00 28.01 -4.40
CA GLY A 579 7.29 27.23 -3.18
C GLY A 579 7.20 25.72 -3.40
N ALA A 580 6.18 25.25 -4.11
CA ALA A 580 6.03 23.83 -4.46
C ALA A 580 7.09 23.35 -5.47
N ALA A 581 7.54 24.22 -6.37
CA ALA A 581 8.52 23.93 -7.41
C ALA A 581 9.98 23.95 -6.92
N GLN A 582 10.28 24.49 -5.72
CA GLN A 582 11.64 24.53 -5.16
C GLN A 582 12.23 23.11 -4.98
N ALA A 583 13.56 22.99 -5.08
CA ALA A 583 14.30 21.73 -4.96
C ALA A 583 14.21 21.09 -3.58
#